data_6b3216ffd49c6df78499d8e1d4badeca
#
_entry.id   6b3216ffd49c6df78499d8e1d4badeca
#
_cell.length_a   1.000
_cell.length_b   1.000
_cell.length_c   1.000
_cell.angle_alpha   90.00
_cell.angle_beta   90.00
_cell.angle_gamma   90.00
#
_symmetry.space_group_name_H-M   'P 1'
#
loop_
_entity.id
_entity.type
_entity.pdbx_description
1 polymer ?
#
loop_
_entity_poly.entity_id
_entity_poly.type
_entity_poly.pdbx_seq_one_letter_code
_entity_poly.pdbx_strand_id
1 'polypeptide(L)'
;FHGGGFVIGDLDTHNSLCTELSAELDLPVLAVHYRLAPEHPFPAAPDDCEAAARWLAGSPAELGRTVTGIATIGGSAGGNLATVTARALCDKPAAAPMVLQVLLYPATDESQDGSMDTFAEGHFLTKLAMDWFYSLYLPASGDPRAFPLHASAEGMCPTIVATAGLCPLKDQGRRIAAKLVEAGVDTLYLDIAGMTHDFSTTRKALPSAAAATAKVIAAMKLMLMKV
;
A
#
# COMPACT_ATOMS: atom_id res chain seq x y z
N PHE A 1 -2.07 6.13 -0.94
CA PHE A 1 -3.21 5.53 -1.65
C PHE A 1 -4.11 4.85 -0.63
N HIS A 2 -5.41 5.14 -0.64
CA HIS A 2 -6.38 4.58 0.30
C HIS A 2 -6.69 3.11 0.01
N GLY A 3 -7.20 2.38 1.04
CA GLY A 3 -7.75 1.04 0.89
C GLY A 3 -9.20 1.05 0.40
N GLY A 4 -9.86 -0.11 0.45
CA GLY A 4 -11.27 -0.26 0.05
C GLY A 4 -11.47 -1.16 -1.17
N GLY A 5 -10.60 -2.14 -1.40
CA GLY A 5 -10.75 -3.16 -2.45
C GLY A 5 -10.86 -2.61 -3.87
N PHE A 6 -10.36 -1.40 -4.13
CA PHE A 6 -10.48 -0.67 -5.41
C PHE A 6 -11.92 -0.26 -5.77
N VAL A 7 -12.88 -0.43 -4.87
CA VAL A 7 -14.32 -0.24 -5.09
C VAL A 7 -14.91 0.82 -4.18
N ILE A 8 -14.41 0.94 -2.95
CA ILE A 8 -14.87 1.89 -1.94
C ILE A 8 -13.70 2.69 -1.35
N GLY A 9 -14.03 3.66 -0.53
CA GLY A 9 -13.06 4.57 0.09
C GLY A 9 -12.90 5.87 -0.69
N ASP A 10 -12.34 6.85 -0.01
CA ASP A 10 -12.13 8.19 -0.53
C ASP A 10 -11.06 8.93 0.28
N LEU A 11 -10.89 10.22 0.01
CA LEU A 11 -9.96 11.07 0.73
C LEU A 11 -10.35 11.24 2.21
N ASP A 12 -11.65 11.32 2.51
CA ASP A 12 -12.14 11.56 3.87
C ASP A 12 -11.91 10.35 4.78
N THR A 13 -12.12 9.15 4.26
CA THR A 13 -11.90 7.89 5.01
C THR A 13 -10.45 7.73 5.50
N HIS A 14 -9.49 8.28 4.78
CA HIS A 14 -8.05 8.16 5.10
C HIS A 14 -7.40 9.49 5.52
N ASN A 15 -8.13 10.62 5.51
CA ASN A 15 -7.61 11.94 5.87
C ASN A 15 -6.92 11.94 7.24
N SER A 16 -7.53 11.29 8.22
CA SER A 16 -6.97 11.20 9.57
C SER A 16 -5.59 10.52 9.60
N LEU A 17 -5.38 9.46 8.81
CA LEU A 17 -4.08 8.80 8.71
C LEU A 17 -3.07 9.69 7.98
N CYS A 18 -3.48 10.30 6.87
CA CYS A 18 -2.62 11.22 6.10
C CYS A 18 -2.15 12.40 6.95
N THR A 19 -3.05 13.00 7.75
CA THR A 19 -2.72 14.10 8.65
C THR A 19 -1.71 13.69 9.72
N GLU A 20 -1.90 12.50 10.32
CA GLU A 20 -0.98 11.99 11.33
C GLU A 20 0.40 11.68 10.73
N LEU A 21 0.44 11.04 9.56
CA LEU A 21 1.69 10.78 8.84
C LEU A 21 2.44 12.08 8.53
N SER A 22 1.72 13.10 8.04
CA SER A 22 2.33 14.40 7.74
C SER A 22 2.92 15.06 8.98
N ALA A 23 2.18 15.05 10.10
CA ALA A 23 2.65 15.63 11.36
C ALA A 23 3.84 14.86 11.97
N GLU A 24 3.76 13.53 11.98
CA GLU A 24 4.77 12.68 12.60
C GLU A 24 6.10 12.61 11.81
N LEU A 25 6.01 12.71 10.50
CA LEU A 25 7.18 12.64 9.62
C LEU A 25 7.72 14.02 9.23
N ASP A 26 7.01 15.10 9.53
CA ASP A 26 7.28 16.46 9.03
C ASP A 26 7.44 16.52 7.51
N LEU A 27 6.58 15.77 6.81
CA LEU A 27 6.56 15.67 5.35
C LEU A 27 5.17 15.96 4.78
N PRO A 28 5.07 16.59 3.61
CA PRO A 28 3.78 16.73 2.93
C PRO A 28 3.28 15.35 2.47
N VAL A 29 1.97 15.15 2.57
CA VAL A 29 1.28 13.94 2.11
C VAL A 29 0.31 14.30 1.01
N LEU A 30 0.48 13.71 -0.17
CA LEU A 30 -0.47 13.76 -1.28
C LEU A 30 -1.40 12.54 -1.20
N ALA A 31 -2.66 12.77 -0.86
CA ALA A 31 -3.69 11.74 -0.91
C ALA A 31 -4.29 11.70 -2.33
N VAL A 32 -4.33 10.52 -2.94
CA VAL A 32 -4.80 10.34 -4.31
C VAL A 32 -6.21 9.76 -4.32
N HIS A 33 -7.15 10.49 -4.93
CA HIS A 33 -8.51 10.01 -5.18
C HIS A 33 -8.55 9.32 -6.54
N TYR A 34 -8.05 8.09 -6.57
CA TYR A 34 -8.02 7.29 -7.79
C TYR A 34 -9.42 6.78 -8.17
N ARG A 35 -9.66 6.55 -9.44
CA ARG A 35 -10.93 6.04 -9.97
C ARG A 35 -11.22 4.64 -9.45
N LEU A 36 -12.48 4.39 -9.09
CA LEU A 36 -12.96 3.16 -8.46
C LEU A 36 -13.77 2.29 -9.43
N ALA A 37 -13.72 0.99 -9.23
CA ALA A 37 -14.63 0.03 -9.83
C ALA A 37 -15.99 0.08 -9.08
N PRO A 38 -17.09 -0.33 -9.70
CA PRO A 38 -17.19 -0.91 -11.05
C PRO A 38 -17.22 0.14 -12.18
N GLU A 39 -17.37 1.44 -11.88
CA GLU A 39 -17.44 2.50 -12.90
C GLU A 39 -16.14 2.59 -13.70
N HIS A 40 -15.01 2.35 -13.06
CA HIS A 40 -13.69 2.38 -13.66
C HIS A 40 -12.87 1.17 -13.19
N PRO A 41 -13.09 -0.01 -13.79
CA PRO A 41 -12.35 -1.22 -13.41
C PRO A 41 -10.86 -1.11 -13.77
N PHE A 42 -10.09 -2.12 -13.41
CA PHE A 42 -8.69 -2.22 -13.80
C PHE A 42 -8.51 -1.93 -15.31
N PRO A 43 -7.50 -1.13 -15.72
CA PRO A 43 -6.38 -0.61 -14.92
C PRO A 43 -6.52 0.87 -14.46
N ALA A 44 -7.73 1.42 -14.34
CA ALA A 44 -7.90 2.85 -14.06
C ALA A 44 -7.19 3.32 -12.78
N ALA A 45 -7.31 2.56 -11.69
CA ALA A 45 -6.68 2.92 -10.41
C ALA A 45 -5.13 2.96 -10.46
N PRO A 46 -4.41 1.93 -10.99
CA PRO A 46 -2.97 2.01 -11.12
C PRO A 46 -2.50 3.12 -12.09
N ASP A 47 -3.25 3.38 -13.16
CA ASP A 47 -2.92 4.47 -14.09
C ASP A 47 -3.01 5.84 -13.40
N ASP A 48 -4.04 6.07 -12.59
CA ASP A 48 -4.21 7.32 -11.85
C ASP A 48 -3.14 7.50 -10.77
N CYS A 49 -2.78 6.43 -10.05
CA CYS A 49 -1.75 6.47 -9.02
C CYS A 49 -0.36 6.74 -9.61
N GLU A 50 -0.02 6.12 -10.73
CA GLU A 50 1.23 6.40 -11.45
C GLU A 50 1.27 7.84 -11.96
N ALA A 51 0.18 8.31 -12.57
CA ALA A 51 0.08 9.69 -13.06
C ALA A 51 0.27 10.71 -11.94
N ALA A 52 -0.38 10.51 -10.78
CA ALA A 52 -0.25 11.37 -9.61
C ALA A 52 1.19 11.38 -9.06
N ALA A 53 1.85 10.21 -8.99
CA ALA A 53 3.22 10.11 -8.53
C ALA A 53 4.20 10.82 -9.50
N ARG A 54 4.02 10.68 -10.81
CA ARG A 54 4.83 11.37 -11.82
C ARG A 54 4.61 12.89 -11.80
N TRP A 55 3.36 13.34 -11.61
CA TRP A 55 3.04 14.75 -11.43
C TRP A 55 3.78 15.32 -10.20
N LEU A 56 3.68 14.62 -9.06
CA LEU A 56 4.39 15.00 -7.84
C LEU A 56 5.91 15.11 -8.05
N ALA A 57 6.49 14.10 -8.73
CA ALA A 57 7.94 14.06 -9.04
C ALA A 57 8.42 15.27 -9.85
N GLY A 58 7.54 15.87 -10.65
CA GLY A 58 7.82 17.06 -11.43
C GLY A 58 7.92 18.36 -10.61
N SER A 59 7.72 18.31 -9.30
CA SER A 59 7.71 19.48 -8.41
C SER A 59 6.71 20.55 -8.86
N PRO A 60 5.41 20.22 -8.95
CA PRO A 60 4.41 21.15 -9.44
C PRO A 60 4.38 22.43 -8.59
N ALA A 61 4.15 23.57 -9.25
CA ALA A 61 4.23 24.89 -8.63
C ALA A 61 3.31 25.06 -7.43
N GLU A 62 2.18 24.35 -7.42
CA GLU A 62 1.18 24.33 -6.34
C GLU A 62 1.75 23.86 -5.01
N LEU A 63 2.82 23.06 -5.01
CA LEU A 63 3.49 22.60 -3.79
C LEU A 63 4.38 23.70 -3.15
N GLY A 64 4.78 24.70 -3.91
CA GLY A 64 5.68 25.75 -3.43
C GLY A 64 7.06 25.25 -2.96
N ARG A 65 7.46 24.04 -3.35
CA ARG A 65 8.75 23.40 -2.99
C ARG A 65 9.21 22.41 -4.03
N THR A 66 10.52 22.14 -4.04
CA THR A 66 11.10 21.08 -4.88
C THR A 66 10.92 19.72 -4.20
N VAL A 67 10.48 18.73 -4.97
CA VAL A 67 10.41 17.33 -4.55
C VAL A 67 11.76 16.66 -4.84
N THR A 68 12.44 16.20 -3.81
CA THR A 68 13.75 15.54 -3.90
C THR A 68 13.67 14.02 -3.85
N GLY A 69 12.52 13.49 -3.41
CA GLY A 69 12.25 12.05 -3.36
C GLY A 69 10.77 11.80 -3.10
N ILE A 70 10.30 10.61 -3.47
CA ILE A 70 8.92 10.19 -3.29
C ILE A 70 8.88 8.92 -2.44
N ALA A 71 8.02 8.90 -1.42
CA ALA A 71 7.61 7.69 -0.74
C ALA A 71 6.16 7.35 -1.12
N THR A 72 5.88 6.09 -1.45
CA THR A 72 4.50 5.59 -1.60
C THR A 72 4.06 4.85 -0.35
N ILE A 73 2.81 5.07 0.06
CA ILE A 73 2.20 4.34 1.18
C ILE A 73 0.77 3.98 0.84
N GLY A 74 0.35 2.79 1.24
CA GLY A 74 -1.04 2.38 1.12
C GLY A 74 -1.40 1.14 1.94
N GLY A 75 -2.68 1.02 2.28
CA GLY A 75 -3.24 -0.14 2.96
C GLY A 75 -4.10 -0.99 2.03
N SER A 76 -4.06 -2.33 2.16
CA SER A 76 -4.91 -3.23 1.39
C SER A 76 -4.75 -3.02 -0.13
N ALA A 77 -5.82 -2.67 -0.84
CA ALA A 77 -5.78 -2.23 -2.24
C ALA A 77 -4.80 -1.07 -2.47
N GLY A 78 -4.72 -0.12 -1.52
CA GLY A 78 -3.73 0.97 -1.58
C GLY A 78 -2.29 0.47 -1.47
N GLY A 79 -2.05 -0.62 -0.73
CA GLY A 79 -0.75 -1.29 -0.67
C GLY A 79 -0.36 -1.95 -2.00
N ASN A 80 -1.34 -2.52 -2.71
CA ASN A 80 -1.17 -2.95 -4.09
C ASN A 80 -0.75 -1.76 -4.97
N LEU A 81 -1.55 -0.69 -4.96
CA LEU A 81 -1.29 0.51 -5.76
C LEU A 81 0.06 1.16 -5.43
N ALA A 82 0.49 1.14 -4.17
CA ALA A 82 1.81 1.61 -3.78
C ALA A 82 2.93 0.77 -4.42
N THR A 83 2.76 -0.55 -4.46
CA THR A 83 3.73 -1.47 -5.06
C THR A 83 3.82 -1.28 -6.57
N VAL A 84 2.68 -1.24 -7.28
CA VAL A 84 2.69 -1.11 -8.75
C VAL A 84 3.17 0.26 -9.20
N THR A 85 2.84 1.32 -8.44
CA THR A 85 3.36 2.67 -8.69
C THR A 85 4.87 2.72 -8.50
N ALA A 86 5.39 2.17 -7.40
CA ALA A 86 6.83 2.10 -7.16
C ALA A 86 7.54 1.30 -8.27
N ARG A 87 6.97 0.19 -8.73
CA ARG A 87 7.51 -0.60 -9.84
C ARG A 87 7.54 0.22 -11.14
N ALA A 88 6.44 0.90 -11.48
CA ALA A 88 6.37 1.73 -12.68
C ALA A 88 7.44 2.86 -12.68
N LEU A 89 7.69 3.48 -11.51
CA LEU A 89 8.71 4.51 -11.37
C LEU A 89 10.14 3.93 -11.31
N CYS A 90 10.31 2.67 -10.95
CA CYS A 90 11.57 1.96 -11.07
C CYS A 90 11.88 1.62 -12.54
N ASP A 91 10.91 1.13 -13.30
CA ASP A 91 11.06 0.78 -14.73
C ASP A 91 11.28 2.01 -15.61
N LYS A 92 10.58 3.09 -15.30
CA LYS A 92 10.72 4.40 -15.97
C LYS A 92 10.90 5.46 -14.89
N PRO A 93 12.12 5.81 -14.52
CA PRO A 93 12.40 6.82 -13.51
C PRO A 93 11.67 8.15 -13.77
N ALA A 94 11.14 8.75 -12.71
CA ALA A 94 10.56 10.09 -12.73
C ALA A 94 11.62 11.14 -12.40
N ALA A 95 11.25 12.43 -12.39
CA ALA A 95 12.17 13.52 -12.10
C ALA A 95 12.73 13.47 -10.66
N ALA A 96 11.94 12.96 -9.71
CA ALA A 96 12.40 12.65 -8.35
C ALA A 96 12.40 11.12 -8.14
N PRO A 97 13.41 10.55 -7.43
CA PRO A 97 13.52 9.11 -7.22
C PRO A 97 12.49 8.60 -6.21
N MET A 98 12.15 7.31 -6.33
CA MET A 98 11.47 6.57 -5.26
C MET A 98 12.46 6.28 -4.13
N VAL A 99 12.15 6.73 -2.91
CA VAL A 99 13.02 6.57 -1.73
C VAL A 99 12.51 5.54 -0.74
N LEU A 100 11.21 5.27 -0.73
CA LEU A 100 10.58 4.30 0.17
C LEU A 100 9.22 3.86 -0.37
N GLN A 101 8.86 2.59 -0.17
CA GLN A 101 7.47 2.16 -0.23
C GLN A 101 7.02 1.55 1.11
N VAL A 102 5.77 1.79 1.48
CA VAL A 102 5.18 1.30 2.73
C VAL A 102 3.87 0.58 2.44
N LEU A 103 3.87 -0.71 2.70
CA LEU A 103 2.79 -1.63 2.37
C LEU A 103 2.12 -2.10 3.66
N LEU A 104 0.90 -1.62 3.90
CA LEU A 104 0.12 -2.01 5.07
C LEU A 104 -0.86 -3.12 4.66
N TYR A 105 -0.73 -4.30 5.25
CA TYR A 105 -1.59 -5.47 4.96
C TYR A 105 -1.98 -5.57 3.47
N PRO A 106 -1.01 -5.56 2.53
CA PRO A 106 -1.27 -5.34 1.12
C PRO A 106 -1.95 -6.52 0.44
N ALA A 107 -2.78 -6.24 -0.57
CA ALA A 107 -3.30 -7.22 -1.52
C ALA A 107 -2.30 -7.38 -2.68
N THR A 108 -1.60 -8.50 -2.79
CA THR A 108 -0.48 -8.65 -3.73
C THR A 108 -0.61 -9.79 -4.72
N ASP A 109 -1.50 -10.74 -4.47
CA ASP A 109 -1.74 -11.89 -5.35
C ASP A 109 -3.19 -12.39 -5.27
N GLU A 110 -3.51 -13.40 -6.10
CA GLU A 110 -4.83 -14.05 -6.16
C GLU A 110 -4.95 -15.34 -5.35
N SER A 111 -3.94 -15.69 -4.56
CA SER A 111 -3.95 -16.95 -3.80
C SER A 111 -5.06 -16.96 -2.76
N GLN A 112 -5.70 -18.14 -2.66
CA GLN A 112 -6.88 -18.38 -1.82
C GLN A 112 -6.58 -19.36 -0.67
N ASP A 113 -5.31 -19.59 -0.35
CA ASP A 113 -4.82 -20.54 0.64
C ASP A 113 -4.26 -19.88 1.90
N GLY A 114 -3.87 -20.67 2.89
CA GLY A 114 -3.18 -20.23 4.11
C GLY A 114 -4.03 -19.26 4.95
N SER A 115 -3.54 -18.01 5.11
CA SER A 115 -4.26 -17.02 5.91
C SER A 115 -5.62 -16.63 5.33
N MET A 116 -5.81 -16.74 4.01
CA MET A 116 -7.10 -16.49 3.36
C MET A 116 -8.17 -17.47 3.83
N ASP A 117 -7.81 -18.75 4.05
CA ASP A 117 -8.73 -19.75 4.61
C ASP A 117 -8.82 -19.63 6.13
N THR A 118 -7.68 -19.43 6.82
CA THR A 118 -7.63 -19.37 8.29
C THR A 118 -8.45 -18.21 8.85
N PHE A 119 -8.41 -17.04 8.20
CA PHE A 119 -9.09 -15.83 8.63
C PHE A 119 -10.22 -15.42 7.69
N ALA A 120 -10.83 -16.40 7.01
CA ALA A 120 -11.89 -16.18 6.02
C ALA A 120 -13.08 -15.39 6.57
N GLU A 121 -13.36 -15.53 7.88
CA GLU A 121 -14.49 -14.88 8.55
C GLU A 121 -14.14 -14.43 9.97
N GLY A 122 -14.90 -13.49 10.51
CA GLY A 122 -14.83 -13.08 11.91
C GLY A 122 -13.70 -12.08 12.25
N HIS A 123 -12.90 -11.64 11.28
CA HIS A 123 -11.72 -10.81 11.49
C HIS A 123 -11.74 -9.50 10.68
N PHE A 124 -12.89 -8.85 10.57
CA PHE A 124 -13.15 -7.60 9.84
C PHE A 124 -13.23 -7.81 8.32
N LEU A 125 -12.12 -8.04 7.62
CA LEU A 125 -12.14 -8.42 6.21
C LEU A 125 -12.48 -9.90 6.08
N THR A 126 -13.40 -10.24 5.19
CA THR A 126 -13.81 -11.62 4.92
C THR A 126 -13.40 -12.06 3.51
N LYS A 127 -13.29 -13.38 3.31
CA LYS A 127 -13.08 -13.95 1.97
C LYS A 127 -14.21 -13.56 1.03
N LEU A 128 -15.47 -13.58 1.47
CA LEU A 128 -16.62 -13.17 0.68
C LEU A 128 -16.50 -11.70 0.19
N ALA A 129 -16.04 -10.81 1.08
CA ALA A 129 -15.79 -9.41 0.70
C ALA A 129 -14.67 -9.30 -0.33
N MET A 130 -13.59 -10.07 -0.18
CA MET A 130 -12.49 -10.11 -1.15
C MET A 130 -12.97 -10.59 -2.54
N ASP A 131 -13.74 -11.67 -2.58
CA ASP A 131 -14.30 -12.22 -3.83
C ASP A 131 -15.22 -11.20 -4.51
N TRP A 132 -16.02 -10.46 -3.72
CA TRP A 132 -16.87 -9.40 -4.24
C TRP A 132 -16.04 -8.24 -4.83
N PHE A 133 -15.02 -7.73 -4.12
CA PHE A 133 -14.14 -6.70 -4.63
C PHE A 133 -13.47 -7.11 -5.94
N TYR A 134 -12.91 -8.31 -5.97
CA TYR A 134 -12.24 -8.83 -7.17
C TYR A 134 -13.19 -9.01 -8.33
N SER A 135 -14.43 -9.45 -8.10
CA SER A 135 -15.43 -9.60 -9.15
C SER A 135 -15.78 -8.29 -9.88
N LEU A 136 -15.63 -7.15 -9.18
CA LEU A 136 -15.91 -5.81 -9.73
C LEU A 136 -14.68 -5.16 -10.36
N TYR A 137 -13.49 -5.45 -9.85
CA TYR A 137 -12.27 -4.73 -10.21
C TYR A 137 -11.40 -5.45 -11.23
N LEU A 138 -11.23 -6.78 -11.10
CA LEU A 138 -10.18 -7.49 -11.81
C LEU A 138 -10.56 -7.85 -13.24
N PRO A 139 -9.58 -7.74 -14.19
CA PRO A 139 -9.70 -8.36 -15.49
C PRO A 139 -9.54 -9.88 -15.35
N ALA A 140 -9.96 -10.62 -16.36
CA ALA A 140 -9.77 -12.07 -16.45
C ALA A 140 -8.30 -12.51 -16.69
N SER A 141 -7.31 -11.61 -16.56
CA SER A 141 -5.90 -11.85 -16.88
C SER A 141 -4.98 -11.60 -15.69
N GLY A 142 -3.89 -12.37 -15.58
CA GLY A 142 -2.83 -12.22 -14.58
C GLY A 142 -1.90 -11.03 -14.83
N ASP A 143 -2.42 -9.83 -15.10
CA ASP A 143 -1.59 -8.63 -15.28
C ASP A 143 -0.83 -8.34 -13.97
N PRO A 144 0.51 -8.20 -13.98
CA PRO A 144 1.30 -7.93 -12.77
C PRO A 144 0.99 -6.59 -12.11
N ARG A 145 0.29 -5.68 -12.77
CA ARG A 145 -0.23 -4.46 -12.14
C ARG A 145 -1.50 -4.71 -11.31
N ALA A 146 -2.21 -5.83 -11.56
CA ALA A 146 -3.30 -6.28 -10.70
C ALA A 146 -2.76 -7.14 -9.53
N PHE A 147 -1.74 -7.95 -9.81
CA PHE A 147 -1.12 -8.89 -8.87
C PHE A 147 0.39 -8.67 -8.79
N PRO A 148 0.86 -7.67 -8.02
CA PRO A 148 2.27 -7.25 -8.02
C PRO A 148 3.24 -8.33 -7.53
N LEU A 149 2.79 -9.39 -6.88
CA LEU A 149 3.64 -10.52 -6.55
C LEU A 149 4.22 -11.20 -7.81
N HIS A 150 3.57 -11.08 -8.97
CA HIS A 150 4.07 -11.63 -10.23
C HIS A 150 5.07 -10.71 -10.95
N ALA A 151 5.16 -9.43 -10.56
CA ALA A 151 6.14 -8.50 -11.11
C ALA A 151 7.57 -8.79 -10.59
N SER A 152 8.61 -8.32 -11.30
CA SER A 152 9.98 -8.34 -10.77
C SER A 152 10.10 -7.45 -9.53
N ALA A 153 10.89 -7.88 -8.54
CA ALA A 153 11.25 -7.07 -7.38
C ALA A 153 12.65 -6.42 -7.54
N GLU A 154 13.39 -6.71 -8.61
CA GLU A 154 14.73 -6.18 -8.83
C GLU A 154 14.72 -4.65 -8.97
N GLY A 155 15.65 -3.99 -8.30
CA GLY A 155 15.84 -2.55 -8.34
C GLY A 155 14.74 -1.74 -7.63
N MET A 156 13.82 -2.39 -6.90
CA MET A 156 12.81 -1.68 -6.10
C MET A 156 13.45 -0.86 -4.98
N CYS A 157 12.79 0.24 -4.62
CA CYS A 157 13.23 1.09 -3.51
C CYS A 157 13.12 0.38 -2.15
N PRO A 158 13.82 0.88 -1.11
CA PRO A 158 13.64 0.41 0.26
C PRO A 158 12.17 0.26 0.64
N THR A 159 11.84 -0.82 1.36
CA THR A 159 10.43 -1.20 1.56
C THR A 159 10.12 -1.54 3.01
N ILE A 160 8.98 -1.06 3.51
CA ILE A 160 8.35 -1.54 4.74
C ILE A 160 7.11 -2.34 4.35
N VAL A 161 7.01 -3.58 4.86
CA VAL A 161 5.80 -4.40 4.76
C VAL A 161 5.28 -4.68 6.16
N ALA A 162 4.09 -4.20 6.47
CA ALA A 162 3.41 -4.46 7.73
C ALA A 162 2.17 -5.33 7.50
N THR A 163 2.15 -6.54 8.06
CA THR A 163 0.99 -7.43 7.99
C THR A 163 0.19 -7.39 9.29
N ALA A 164 -1.12 -7.57 9.19
CA ALA A 164 -1.99 -7.76 10.34
C ALA A 164 -2.08 -9.26 10.68
N GLY A 165 -1.86 -9.61 11.94
CA GLY A 165 -1.74 -11.01 12.38
C GLY A 165 -3.00 -11.85 12.19
N LEU A 166 -4.19 -11.21 12.22
CA LEU A 166 -5.51 -11.82 12.05
C LEU A 166 -6.15 -11.31 10.73
N CYS A 167 -5.46 -11.48 9.61
CA CYS A 167 -5.90 -10.94 8.33
C CYS A 167 -5.82 -11.98 7.22
N PRO A 168 -6.84 -12.10 6.37
CA PRO A 168 -6.80 -12.97 5.18
C PRO A 168 -5.60 -12.69 4.27
N LEU A 169 -5.16 -11.44 4.15
CA LEU A 169 -4.04 -11.02 3.29
C LEU A 169 -2.65 -11.18 3.95
N LYS A 170 -2.57 -11.76 5.16
CA LYS A 170 -1.31 -11.89 5.90
C LYS A 170 -0.21 -12.59 5.08
N ASP A 171 -0.54 -13.74 4.50
CA ASP A 171 0.44 -14.54 3.76
C ASP A 171 0.81 -13.90 2.42
N GLN A 172 -0.09 -13.13 1.80
CA GLN A 172 0.25 -12.30 0.64
C GLN A 172 1.32 -11.26 1.00
N GLY A 173 1.15 -10.56 2.13
CA GLY A 173 2.16 -9.61 2.63
C GLY A 173 3.49 -10.28 2.98
N ARG A 174 3.48 -11.50 3.52
CA ARG A 174 4.70 -12.27 3.79
C ARG A 174 5.43 -12.67 2.50
N ARG A 175 4.69 -13.13 1.48
CA ARG A 175 5.25 -13.50 0.19
C ARG A 175 5.91 -12.34 -0.53
N ILE A 176 5.27 -11.16 -0.56
CA ILE A 176 5.89 -9.99 -1.18
C ILE A 176 7.12 -9.52 -0.42
N ALA A 177 7.13 -9.57 0.92
CA ALA A 177 8.30 -9.24 1.72
C ALA A 177 9.47 -10.20 1.44
N ALA A 178 9.21 -11.51 1.39
CA ALA A 178 10.22 -12.51 1.05
C ALA A 178 10.81 -12.27 -0.34
N LYS A 179 9.96 -12.03 -1.33
CA LYS A 179 10.39 -11.73 -2.71
C LYS A 179 11.28 -10.48 -2.80
N LEU A 180 10.95 -9.42 -2.06
CA LEU A 180 11.77 -8.21 -2.01
C LEU A 180 13.15 -8.49 -1.40
N VAL A 181 13.20 -9.24 -0.29
CA VAL A 181 14.45 -9.66 0.35
C VAL A 181 15.30 -10.52 -0.59
N GLU A 182 14.70 -11.50 -1.28
CA GLU A 182 15.38 -12.35 -2.26
C GLU A 182 15.96 -11.56 -3.43
N ALA A 183 15.31 -10.45 -3.80
CA ALA A 183 15.80 -9.53 -4.82
C ALA A 183 16.84 -8.50 -4.31
N GLY A 184 17.26 -8.61 -3.04
CA GLY A 184 18.27 -7.72 -2.43
C GLY A 184 17.74 -6.33 -2.06
N VAL A 185 16.42 -6.14 -1.98
CA VAL A 185 15.80 -4.86 -1.56
C VAL A 185 15.94 -4.69 -0.04
N ASP A 186 16.37 -3.51 0.43
CA ASP A 186 16.36 -3.18 1.87
C ASP A 186 14.93 -3.22 2.40
N THR A 187 14.56 -4.30 3.07
CA THR A 187 13.17 -4.60 3.44
C THR A 187 13.02 -4.77 4.95
N LEU A 188 12.10 -3.99 5.54
CA LEU A 188 11.70 -4.15 6.92
C LEU A 188 10.30 -4.80 6.97
N TYR A 189 10.23 -6.01 7.50
CA TYR A 189 8.97 -6.74 7.66
C TYR A 189 8.48 -6.65 9.11
N LEU A 190 7.21 -6.27 9.29
CA LEU A 190 6.52 -6.16 10.57
C LEU A 190 5.29 -7.07 10.57
N ASP A 191 5.32 -8.17 11.32
CA ASP A 191 4.11 -8.96 11.62
C ASP A 191 3.44 -8.39 12.88
N ILE A 192 2.31 -7.73 12.71
CA ILE A 192 1.61 -7.07 13.81
C ILE A 192 0.59 -8.06 14.42
N ALA A 193 1.07 -8.86 15.36
CA ALA A 193 0.27 -9.87 16.04
C ALA A 193 -0.99 -9.27 16.67
N GLY A 194 -2.12 -9.99 16.58
CA GLY A 194 -3.40 -9.62 17.19
C GLY A 194 -4.16 -8.49 16.47
N MET A 195 -3.61 -7.91 15.42
CA MET A 195 -4.32 -6.91 14.62
C MET A 195 -5.12 -7.54 13.50
N THR A 196 -6.32 -7.01 13.29
CA THR A 196 -7.16 -7.32 12.12
C THR A 196 -6.76 -6.46 10.92
N HIS A 197 -7.29 -6.80 9.75
CA HIS A 197 -7.17 -5.97 8.56
C HIS A 197 -7.55 -4.51 8.87
N ASP A 198 -6.95 -3.57 8.19
CA ASP A 198 -7.23 -2.14 8.26
C ASP A 198 -7.02 -1.49 9.65
N PHE A 199 -6.11 -2.02 10.48
CA PHE A 199 -5.82 -1.47 11.81
C PHE A 199 -5.41 0.01 11.77
N SER A 200 -4.81 0.48 10.70
CA SER A 200 -4.36 1.87 10.60
C SER A 200 -5.51 2.87 10.55
N THR A 201 -6.68 2.51 10.06
CA THR A 201 -7.87 3.37 10.04
C THR A 201 -8.63 3.33 11.37
N THR A 202 -8.57 2.21 12.09
CA THR A 202 -9.26 2.02 13.39
C THR A 202 -8.46 2.55 14.60
N ARG A 203 -7.23 3.06 14.39
CA ARG A 203 -6.29 3.46 15.45
C ARG A 203 -6.83 4.51 16.43
N LYS A 204 -7.75 5.38 16.01
CA LYS A 204 -8.37 6.37 16.92
C LYS A 204 -9.36 5.74 17.90
N ALA A 205 -9.93 4.59 17.56
CA ALA A 205 -10.89 3.87 18.39
C ALA A 205 -10.23 2.77 19.24
N LEU A 206 -9.08 2.23 18.80
CA LEU A 206 -8.44 1.09 19.42
C LEU A 206 -6.98 1.41 19.82
N PRO A 207 -6.64 1.44 21.12
CA PRO A 207 -5.27 1.71 21.59
C PRO A 207 -4.22 0.75 21.02
N SER A 208 -4.56 -0.52 20.82
CA SER A 208 -3.68 -1.51 20.18
C SER A 208 -3.39 -1.18 18.72
N ALA A 209 -4.37 -0.69 17.97
CA ALA A 209 -4.21 -0.26 16.60
C ALA A 209 -3.40 1.05 16.51
N ALA A 210 -3.56 1.96 17.48
CA ALA A 210 -2.72 3.14 17.60
C ALA A 210 -1.24 2.75 17.84
N ALA A 211 -0.97 1.83 18.76
CA ALA A 211 0.37 1.32 19.00
C ALA A 211 0.97 0.60 17.79
N ALA A 212 0.16 -0.15 17.03
CA ALA A 212 0.56 -0.80 15.79
C ALA A 212 0.95 0.23 14.72
N THR A 213 0.13 1.26 14.53
CA THR A 213 0.39 2.35 13.57
C THR A 213 1.65 3.13 13.96
N ALA A 214 1.84 3.43 15.25
CA ALA A 214 3.05 4.09 15.74
C ALA A 214 4.33 3.29 15.45
N LYS A 215 4.30 1.95 15.51
CA LYS A 215 5.43 1.09 15.10
C LYS A 215 5.77 1.28 13.62
N VAL A 216 4.76 1.35 12.76
CA VAL A 216 4.98 1.60 11.32
C VAL A 216 5.60 2.98 11.10
N ILE A 217 5.07 4.02 11.76
CA ILE A 217 5.61 5.39 11.66
C ILE A 217 7.07 5.45 12.15
N ALA A 218 7.40 4.76 13.24
CA ALA A 218 8.77 4.67 13.72
C ALA A 218 9.70 3.97 12.71
N ALA A 219 9.22 2.92 12.05
CA ALA A 219 9.93 2.25 10.97
C ALA A 219 10.16 3.19 9.78
N MET A 220 9.15 3.98 9.41
CA MET A 220 9.28 5.00 8.34
C MET A 220 10.34 6.04 8.68
N LYS A 221 10.33 6.58 9.91
CA LYS A 221 11.37 7.52 10.39
C LYS A 221 12.76 6.92 10.25
N LEU A 222 12.93 5.66 10.68
CA LEU A 222 14.21 4.96 10.59
C LEU A 222 14.70 4.79 9.14
N MET A 223 13.81 4.40 8.24
CA MET A 223 14.17 4.16 6.82
C MET A 223 14.44 5.48 6.08
N LEU A 224 13.67 6.53 6.37
CA LEU A 224 13.86 7.85 5.74
C LEU A 224 15.13 8.56 6.22
N MET A 225 15.67 8.24 7.40
CA MET A 225 16.97 8.78 7.85
C MET A 225 18.17 8.27 7.05
N LYS A 226 17.99 7.20 6.25
CA LYS A 226 19.04 6.63 5.40
C LYS A 226 19.12 7.28 4.01
N VAL A 227 18.16 8.13 3.68
CA VAL A 227 18.01 8.81 2.39
C VAL A 227 18.37 10.27 2.50
#